data_49fa43d0c25114a47cf3b422c9282448
#
_entry.id   49fa43d0c25114a47cf3b422c9282448
#
_cell.length_a   1.000
_cell.length_b   1.000
_cell.length_c   1.000
_cell.angle_alpha   90.00
_cell.angle_beta   90.00
_cell.angle_gamma   90.00
#
_symmetry.space_group_name_H-M   'P 1'
#
loop_
_entity.id
_entity.type
_entity.pdbx_description
1 polymer ?
#
loop_
_entity_poly.entity_id
_entity_poly.type
_entity_poly.pdbx_seq_one_letter_code
_entity_poly.pdbx_strand_id
1 'polypeptide(L)'
;NNFYQFLSLEYLDFAKYELYEMHDEIDANYFSFKSSLSVNKKVFFPENPKDWNIPEKYEDKANTMFKKITNLVNEKLYNNFPEEFSKMIVGYDCWIEQVEENWQLEHIDNCYKKFNQNFNIISHSLETETIKKVAEPVDSNNDNLNDTVAENSKTSHTTRLIEDTQTYETVVFFEFDKFTLSADQVIQLEKFI
;
A
#
# COMPACT_ATOMS: atom_id res chain seq x y z
N ASN A 1 -2.92 -3.89 -14.66
CA ASN A 1 -2.97 -4.11 -13.22
C ASN A 1 -4.12 -3.28 -12.65
N ASN A 2 -5.18 -3.94 -12.20
CA ASN A 2 -6.40 -3.30 -11.73
C ASN A 2 -6.29 -2.77 -10.29
N PHE A 3 -5.20 -3.07 -9.57
CA PHE A 3 -5.03 -2.70 -8.17
C PHE A 3 -5.27 -1.21 -7.92
N TYR A 4 -4.61 -0.33 -8.67
CA TYR A 4 -4.77 1.12 -8.50
C TYR A 4 -6.18 1.63 -8.82
N GLN A 5 -6.90 0.94 -9.70
CA GLN A 5 -8.30 1.27 -9.98
C GLN A 5 -9.20 0.90 -8.80
N PHE A 6 -9.03 -0.29 -8.23
CA PHE A 6 -9.75 -0.69 -7.02
C PHE A 6 -9.40 0.23 -5.85
N LEU A 7 -8.11 0.51 -5.64
CA LEU A 7 -7.66 1.38 -4.57
C LEU A 7 -8.27 2.79 -4.68
N SER A 8 -8.31 3.35 -5.88
CA SER A 8 -8.94 4.65 -6.11
C SER A 8 -10.42 4.63 -5.79
N LEU A 9 -11.15 3.61 -6.21
CA LEU A 9 -12.57 3.48 -5.92
C LEU A 9 -12.84 3.32 -4.41
N GLU A 10 -12.07 2.49 -3.74
CA GLU A 10 -12.19 2.27 -2.29
C GLU A 10 -11.94 3.57 -1.49
N TYR A 11 -10.92 4.36 -1.85
CA TYR A 11 -10.69 5.67 -1.23
C TYR A 11 -11.78 6.69 -1.57
N LEU A 12 -12.30 6.66 -2.80
CA LEU A 12 -13.40 7.56 -3.17
C LEU A 12 -14.67 7.26 -2.38
N ASP A 13 -14.96 5.97 -2.17
CA ASP A 13 -16.12 5.56 -1.37
C ASP A 13 -15.92 5.89 0.11
N PHE A 14 -14.71 5.77 0.62
CA PHE A 14 -14.38 6.20 1.98
C PHE A 14 -14.49 7.73 2.12
N ALA A 15 -13.96 8.51 1.19
CA ALA A 15 -14.11 9.96 1.20
C ALA A 15 -15.59 10.41 1.15
N LYS A 16 -16.44 9.71 0.41
CA LYS A 16 -17.89 10.00 0.41
C LYS A 16 -18.51 9.67 1.75
N TYR A 17 -18.09 8.58 2.39
CA TYR A 17 -18.55 8.21 3.71
C TYR A 17 -18.21 9.30 4.74
N GLU A 18 -16.97 9.79 4.75
CA GLU A 18 -16.56 10.90 5.61
C GLU A 18 -17.40 12.16 5.35
N LEU A 19 -17.65 12.50 4.08
CA LEU A 19 -18.42 13.69 3.73
C LEU A 19 -19.91 13.60 4.12
N TYR A 20 -20.56 12.48 3.85
CA TYR A 20 -22.03 12.39 3.92
C TYR A 20 -22.55 11.77 5.20
N GLU A 21 -21.81 10.83 5.80
CA GLU A 21 -22.23 10.11 7.01
C GLU A 21 -21.56 10.69 8.27
N MET A 22 -20.26 11.04 8.15
CA MET A 22 -19.49 11.58 9.25
C MET A 22 -19.53 13.10 9.32
N HIS A 23 -19.86 13.75 8.20
CA HIS A 23 -19.84 15.21 8.03
C HIS A 23 -18.44 15.82 8.28
N ASP A 24 -17.39 15.03 8.00
CA ASP A 24 -16.00 15.46 8.07
C ASP A 24 -15.49 15.84 6.67
N GLU A 25 -15.45 17.14 6.40
CA GLU A 25 -14.96 17.67 5.13
C GLU A 25 -13.43 17.56 5.01
N ILE A 26 -12.71 17.53 6.13
CA ILE A 26 -11.25 17.49 6.16
C ILE A 26 -10.79 16.11 5.73
N ASP A 27 -11.31 15.07 6.37
CA ASP A 27 -10.95 13.69 6.05
C ASP A 27 -11.53 13.26 4.70
N ALA A 28 -12.72 13.70 4.36
CA ALA A 28 -13.28 13.53 3.01
C ALA A 28 -12.33 14.08 1.92
N ASN A 29 -11.77 15.27 2.13
CA ASN A 29 -10.83 15.86 1.19
C ASN A 29 -9.50 15.08 1.15
N TYR A 30 -8.98 14.67 2.31
CA TYR A 30 -7.76 13.90 2.43
C TYR A 30 -7.85 12.57 1.67
N PHE A 31 -8.89 11.77 1.91
CA PHE A 31 -9.07 10.48 1.25
C PHE A 31 -9.48 10.61 -0.23
N SER A 32 -10.16 11.69 -0.62
CA SER A 32 -10.39 12.04 -2.03
C SER A 32 -9.07 12.30 -2.76
N PHE A 33 -8.11 12.96 -2.11
CA PHE A 33 -6.78 13.17 -2.66
C PHE A 33 -6.01 11.84 -2.81
N LYS A 34 -6.06 10.94 -1.83
CA LYS A 34 -5.49 9.58 -1.94
C LYS A 34 -6.11 8.80 -3.10
N SER A 35 -7.44 8.93 -3.32
CA SER A 35 -8.09 8.36 -4.50
C SER A 35 -7.46 8.86 -5.80
N SER A 36 -7.27 10.18 -5.93
CA SER A 36 -6.67 10.81 -7.09
C SER A 36 -5.21 10.38 -7.34
N LEU A 37 -4.42 10.24 -6.27
CA LEU A 37 -3.06 9.72 -6.35
C LEU A 37 -3.04 8.28 -6.86
N SER A 38 -3.99 7.46 -6.41
CA SER A 38 -4.13 6.06 -6.85
C SER A 38 -4.43 5.94 -8.34
N VAL A 39 -5.32 6.77 -8.89
CA VAL A 39 -5.57 6.83 -10.35
C VAL A 39 -4.28 7.07 -11.13
N ASN A 40 -3.45 7.97 -10.63
CA ASN A 40 -2.18 8.34 -11.27
C ASN A 40 -1.04 7.34 -10.99
N LYS A 41 -1.32 6.24 -10.30
CA LYS A 41 -0.34 5.23 -9.88
C LYS A 41 0.83 5.82 -9.09
N LYS A 42 0.61 6.96 -8.47
CA LYS A 42 1.53 7.54 -7.53
C LYS A 42 1.33 6.85 -6.19
N VAL A 43 2.39 6.68 -5.50
CA VAL A 43 2.60 6.02 -4.21
C VAL A 43 1.32 5.70 -3.44
N PHE A 44 1.12 4.43 -3.10
CA PHE A 44 0.17 4.03 -2.08
C PHE A 44 0.96 3.48 -0.89
N PHE A 45 0.73 4.04 0.26
CA PHE A 45 1.16 3.46 1.53
C PHE A 45 -0.02 3.50 2.49
N PRO A 46 -0.18 2.47 3.33
CA PRO A 46 -1.13 2.54 4.44
C PRO A 46 -0.72 3.68 5.37
N GLU A 47 -1.69 4.25 6.06
CA GLU A 47 -1.44 5.30 7.06
C GLU A 47 -0.44 4.82 8.12
N ASN A 48 0.59 5.64 8.36
CA ASN A 48 1.56 5.32 9.40
C ASN A 48 0.98 5.73 10.76
N PRO A 49 0.83 4.80 11.72
CA PRO A 49 0.25 5.13 13.02
C PRO A 49 0.94 6.28 13.77
N LYS A 50 2.21 6.55 13.44
CA LYS A 50 2.99 7.62 14.08
C LYS A 50 2.58 9.02 13.63
N ASP A 51 1.89 9.12 12.51
CA ASP A 51 1.45 10.38 11.94
C ASP A 51 0.04 10.77 12.44
N TRP A 52 -0.58 9.89 13.25
CA TRP A 52 -1.91 10.01 13.80
C TRP A 52 -1.89 10.01 15.32
N ASN A 53 -2.85 10.69 15.95
CA ASN A 53 -2.95 10.77 17.41
C ASN A 53 -3.70 9.54 17.98
N ILE A 54 -3.14 8.37 17.80
CA ILE A 54 -3.77 7.10 18.18
C ILE A 54 -3.81 6.97 19.70
N PRO A 55 -4.99 6.71 20.31
CA PRO A 55 -5.08 6.43 21.73
C PRO A 55 -4.24 5.21 22.14
N GLU A 56 -3.55 5.26 23.28
CA GLU A 56 -2.64 4.23 23.80
C GLU A 56 -3.21 2.81 23.71
N LYS A 57 -4.51 2.65 24.02
CA LYS A 57 -5.20 1.33 23.93
C LYS A 57 -5.20 0.69 22.54
N TYR A 58 -4.94 1.47 21.48
CA TYR A 58 -4.93 0.99 20.10
C TYR A 58 -3.54 0.97 19.45
N GLU A 59 -2.52 1.59 20.06
CA GLU A 59 -1.18 1.74 19.47
C GLU A 59 -0.54 0.42 19.05
N ASP A 60 -0.53 -0.56 19.93
CA ASP A 60 0.05 -1.89 19.62
C ASP A 60 -0.65 -2.57 18.46
N LYS A 61 -1.99 -2.45 18.42
CA LYS A 61 -2.80 -3.01 17.33
C LYS A 61 -2.51 -2.30 16.02
N ALA A 62 -2.46 -0.96 16.02
CA ALA A 62 -2.16 -0.15 14.85
C ALA A 62 -0.79 -0.50 14.27
N ASN A 63 0.26 -0.52 15.09
CA ASN A 63 1.62 -0.88 14.70
C ASN A 63 1.71 -2.32 14.15
N THR A 64 0.99 -3.25 14.74
CA THR A 64 0.96 -4.65 14.29
C THR A 64 0.30 -4.78 12.92
N MET A 65 -0.83 -4.12 12.71
CA MET A 65 -1.54 -4.11 11.43
C MET A 65 -0.69 -3.44 10.34
N PHE A 66 -0.12 -2.27 10.62
CA PHE A 66 0.76 -1.54 9.72
C PHE A 66 1.94 -2.41 9.24
N LYS A 67 2.62 -3.07 10.19
CA LYS A 67 3.73 -3.98 9.87
C LYS A 67 3.30 -5.14 8.98
N LYS A 68 2.14 -5.74 9.23
CA LYS A 68 1.60 -6.82 8.39
C LYS A 68 1.36 -6.34 6.97
N ILE A 69 0.66 -5.21 6.81
CA ILE A 69 0.37 -4.64 5.48
C ILE A 69 1.67 -4.31 4.75
N THR A 70 2.61 -3.65 5.41
CA THR A 70 3.89 -3.25 4.81
C THR A 70 4.68 -4.45 4.29
N ASN A 71 4.68 -5.58 5.01
CA ASN A 71 5.31 -6.81 4.53
C ASN A 71 4.65 -7.31 3.25
N LEU A 72 3.33 -7.37 3.20
CA LEU A 72 2.58 -7.80 2.00
C LEU A 72 2.79 -6.83 0.80
N VAL A 73 2.95 -5.53 1.07
CA VAL A 73 3.30 -4.52 0.05
C VAL A 73 4.69 -4.80 -0.53
N ASN A 74 5.68 -5.05 0.32
CA ASN A 74 7.05 -5.35 -0.09
C ASN A 74 7.13 -6.62 -0.95
N GLU A 75 6.29 -7.61 -0.69
CA GLU A 75 6.14 -8.82 -1.48
C GLU A 75 5.33 -8.62 -2.77
N LYS A 76 4.81 -7.40 -2.99
CA LYS A 76 4.01 -6.99 -4.16
C LYS A 76 2.74 -7.84 -4.37
N LEU A 77 2.15 -8.34 -3.28
CA LEU A 77 0.96 -9.21 -3.32
C LEU A 77 -0.29 -8.50 -3.84
N TYR A 78 -0.30 -7.18 -3.89
CA TYR A 78 -1.33 -6.38 -4.56
C TYR A 78 -1.46 -6.69 -6.07
N ASN A 79 -0.48 -7.35 -6.68
CA ASN A 79 -0.59 -7.81 -8.06
C ASN A 79 -1.44 -9.08 -8.19
N ASN A 80 -1.44 -9.93 -7.16
CA ASN A 80 -2.14 -11.21 -7.14
C ASN A 80 -3.57 -11.06 -6.59
N PHE A 81 -3.76 -10.14 -5.65
CA PHE A 81 -5.02 -9.89 -4.93
C PHE A 81 -5.42 -8.41 -5.03
N PRO A 82 -5.64 -7.86 -6.24
CA PRO A 82 -5.78 -6.41 -6.42
C PRO A 82 -7.00 -5.82 -5.71
N GLU A 83 -8.11 -6.52 -5.67
CA GLU A 83 -9.34 -6.06 -5.02
C GLU A 83 -9.27 -6.21 -3.51
N GLU A 84 -8.92 -7.40 -3.03
CA GLU A 84 -8.81 -7.69 -1.59
C GLU A 84 -7.74 -6.81 -0.94
N PHE A 85 -6.63 -6.60 -1.65
CA PHE A 85 -5.54 -5.75 -1.16
C PHE A 85 -5.98 -4.29 -1.03
N SER A 86 -6.75 -3.77 -1.99
CA SER A 86 -7.31 -2.41 -1.93
C SER A 86 -8.26 -2.25 -0.76
N LYS A 87 -9.19 -3.19 -0.58
CA LYS A 87 -10.14 -3.20 0.54
C LYS A 87 -9.43 -3.32 1.89
N MET A 88 -8.37 -4.12 1.95
CA MET A 88 -7.56 -4.28 3.16
C MET A 88 -6.88 -2.96 3.55
N ILE A 89 -6.21 -2.28 2.60
CA ILE A 89 -5.53 -1.02 2.87
C ILE A 89 -6.53 0.04 3.31
N VAL A 90 -7.60 0.26 2.54
CA VAL A 90 -8.58 1.31 2.88
C VAL A 90 -9.35 0.96 4.15
N GLY A 91 -9.60 -0.32 4.42
CA GLY A 91 -10.17 -0.76 5.70
C GLY A 91 -9.26 -0.45 6.89
N TYR A 92 -7.94 -0.57 6.72
CA TYR A 92 -6.97 -0.19 7.73
C TYR A 92 -6.88 1.34 7.90
N ASP A 93 -6.79 2.09 6.82
CA ASP A 93 -6.69 3.56 6.86
C ASP A 93 -7.95 4.17 7.50
N CYS A 94 -9.13 3.67 7.14
CA CYS A 94 -10.40 3.99 7.79
C CYS A 94 -10.35 3.67 9.30
N TRP A 95 -9.78 2.52 9.69
CA TRP A 95 -9.68 2.16 11.10
C TRP A 95 -8.72 3.10 11.86
N ILE A 96 -7.61 3.51 11.25
CA ILE A 96 -6.66 4.47 11.85
C ILE A 96 -7.35 5.80 12.13
N GLU A 97 -8.04 6.35 11.15
CA GLU A 97 -8.79 7.61 11.25
C GLU A 97 -9.85 7.49 12.35
N GLN A 98 -10.72 6.47 12.29
CA GLN A 98 -11.81 6.29 13.25
C GLN A 98 -11.33 6.04 14.69
N VAL A 99 -10.16 5.41 14.92
CA VAL A 99 -9.61 5.27 16.28
C VAL A 99 -8.95 6.54 16.78
N GLU A 100 -8.49 7.44 15.92
CA GLU A 100 -8.03 8.77 16.33
C GLU A 100 -9.20 9.55 16.92
N GLU A 101 -10.33 9.61 16.22
CA GLU A 101 -11.56 10.23 16.71
C GLU A 101 -12.08 9.57 18.00
N ASN A 102 -12.00 8.24 18.09
CA ASN A 102 -12.27 7.41 19.26
C ASN A 102 -13.66 7.62 19.92
N TRP A 103 -14.70 7.90 19.15
CA TRP A 103 -16.04 8.10 19.71
C TRP A 103 -17.12 7.23 19.06
N GLN A 104 -16.99 6.84 17.79
CA GLN A 104 -17.96 6.01 17.07
C GLN A 104 -17.53 4.55 17.02
N LEU A 105 -17.78 3.78 18.07
CA LEU A 105 -17.29 2.40 18.20
C LEU A 105 -17.76 1.46 17.07
N GLU A 106 -18.97 1.68 16.53
CA GLU A 106 -19.50 0.88 15.45
C GLU A 106 -18.70 1.10 14.15
N HIS A 107 -18.32 2.35 13.87
CA HIS A 107 -17.52 2.69 12.69
C HIS A 107 -16.10 2.12 12.80
N ILE A 108 -15.46 2.25 13.97
CA ILE A 108 -14.18 1.62 14.27
C ILE A 108 -14.24 0.10 13.98
N ASP A 109 -15.31 -0.57 14.45
CA ASP A 109 -15.48 -2.00 14.26
C ASP A 109 -15.73 -2.37 12.79
N ASN A 110 -16.51 -1.59 12.04
CA ASN A 110 -16.78 -1.81 10.64
C ASN A 110 -15.51 -1.66 9.77
N CYS A 111 -14.69 -0.63 10.01
CA CYS A 111 -13.41 -0.45 9.35
C CYS A 111 -12.45 -1.61 9.65
N TYR A 112 -12.38 -2.02 10.93
CA TYR A 112 -11.58 -3.17 11.33
C TYR A 112 -12.04 -4.48 10.68
N LYS A 113 -13.35 -4.71 10.59
CA LYS A 113 -13.91 -5.89 9.90
C LYS A 113 -13.51 -5.91 8.44
N LYS A 114 -13.63 -4.77 7.73
CA LYS A 114 -13.21 -4.64 6.34
C LYS A 114 -11.73 -5.00 6.15
N PHE A 115 -10.86 -4.46 7.00
CA PHE A 115 -9.44 -4.83 7.01
C PHE A 115 -9.25 -6.33 7.22
N ASN A 116 -9.78 -6.87 8.32
CA ASN A 116 -9.50 -8.22 8.79
C ASN A 116 -10.03 -9.29 7.83
N GLN A 117 -11.20 -9.08 7.25
CA GLN A 117 -11.78 -10.00 6.27
C GLN A 117 -10.86 -10.14 5.04
N ASN A 118 -10.42 -9.03 4.49
CA ASN A 118 -9.58 -9.05 3.30
C ASN A 118 -8.14 -9.52 3.59
N PHE A 119 -7.60 -9.18 4.75
CA PHE A 119 -6.32 -9.73 5.23
C PHE A 119 -6.37 -11.26 5.34
N ASN A 120 -7.44 -11.81 5.90
CA ASN A 120 -7.61 -13.26 6.05
C ASN A 120 -7.75 -13.98 4.71
N ILE A 121 -8.46 -13.39 3.72
CA ILE A 121 -8.55 -13.96 2.37
C ILE A 121 -7.16 -14.08 1.74
N ILE A 122 -6.35 -13.02 1.80
CA ILE A 122 -5.00 -13.00 1.27
C ILE A 122 -4.12 -14.05 1.99
N SER A 123 -4.13 -14.04 3.32
CA SER A 123 -3.30 -14.94 4.12
C SER A 123 -3.63 -16.41 3.87
N HIS A 124 -4.91 -16.77 3.84
CA HIS A 124 -5.35 -18.14 3.58
C HIS A 124 -4.98 -18.62 2.17
N SER A 125 -5.06 -17.74 1.18
CA SER A 125 -4.66 -18.07 -0.20
C SER A 125 -3.17 -18.37 -0.29
N LEU A 126 -2.32 -17.60 0.41
CA LEU A 126 -0.87 -17.83 0.47
C LEU A 126 -0.50 -19.13 1.16
N GLU A 127 -1.18 -19.46 2.27
CA GLU A 127 -0.99 -20.74 2.97
C GLU A 127 -1.32 -21.92 2.05
N THR A 128 -2.41 -21.84 1.32
CA THR A 128 -2.86 -22.88 0.40
C THR A 128 -1.89 -23.09 -0.76
N GLU A 129 -1.32 -22.02 -1.31
CA GLU A 129 -0.30 -22.09 -2.37
C GLU A 129 1.00 -22.73 -1.85
N THR A 130 1.39 -22.40 -0.63
CA THR A 130 2.59 -22.97 0.00
C THR A 130 2.43 -24.47 0.21
N ILE A 131 1.27 -24.92 0.68
CA ILE A 131 0.98 -26.37 0.88
C ILE A 131 1.02 -27.12 -0.45
N LYS A 132 0.47 -26.55 -1.53
CA LYS A 132 0.50 -27.18 -2.86
C LYS A 132 1.92 -27.34 -3.39
N LYS A 133 2.79 -26.34 -3.21
CA LYS A 133 4.19 -26.41 -3.63
C LYS A 133 5.02 -27.46 -2.88
N VAL A 134 4.66 -27.72 -1.62
CA VAL A 134 5.34 -28.75 -0.80
C VAL A 134 4.82 -30.16 -1.11
N ALA A 135 3.60 -30.29 -1.62
CA ALA A 135 2.94 -31.56 -1.91
C ALA A 135 3.21 -32.10 -3.34
N GLU A 136 3.89 -31.37 -4.21
CA GLU A 136 4.32 -31.89 -5.51
C GLU A 136 5.44 -32.91 -5.27
N PRO A 137 5.29 -34.19 -5.72
CA PRO A 137 6.32 -35.18 -5.55
C PRO A 137 7.56 -34.78 -6.37
N VAL A 138 8.72 -34.75 -5.71
CA VAL A 138 10.01 -34.68 -6.39
C VAL A 138 10.15 -35.94 -7.24
N ASP A 139 10.01 -35.77 -8.55
CA ASP A 139 10.23 -36.84 -9.52
C ASP A 139 11.71 -37.22 -9.51
N SER A 140 12.04 -38.21 -8.70
CA SER A 140 13.37 -38.79 -8.61
C SER A 140 13.55 -39.84 -9.71
N ASN A 141 13.81 -39.37 -10.92
CA ASN A 141 14.41 -40.21 -11.96
C ASN A 141 15.30 -39.35 -12.84
N ASN A 142 16.58 -39.38 -12.55
CA ASN A 142 17.58 -39.43 -13.61
C ASN A 142 18.95 -39.86 -13.08
N ASP A 143 19.17 -41.15 -13.07
CA ASP A 143 20.50 -41.72 -13.29
C ASP A 143 20.78 -41.54 -14.78
N ASN A 144 21.82 -40.80 -15.13
CA ASN A 144 22.77 -41.20 -16.16
C ASN A 144 24.02 -40.32 -16.13
N LEU A 145 25.12 -40.97 -15.79
CA LEU A 145 26.47 -40.52 -16.13
C LEU A 145 26.62 -40.36 -17.66
N ASN A 146 27.26 -39.30 -18.10
CA ASN A 146 28.51 -39.42 -18.88
C ASN A 146 29.17 -38.05 -19.14
N ASP A 147 30.49 -38.10 -19.01
CA ASP A 147 31.53 -37.19 -19.42
C ASP A 147 31.34 -36.50 -20.79
N THR A 148 31.74 -35.25 -20.91
CA THR A 148 32.97 -34.77 -21.64
C THR A 148 32.94 -33.27 -21.90
N VAL A 149 34.00 -32.57 -21.44
CA VAL A 149 34.85 -31.53 -22.09
C VAL A 149 34.24 -30.32 -22.76
N ALA A 150 34.54 -29.18 -22.11
CA ALA A 150 34.94 -27.83 -22.61
C ALA A 150 34.56 -27.39 -24.03
N GLU A 151 33.95 -26.19 -24.09
CA GLU A 151 34.51 -25.07 -24.86
C GLU A 151 33.83 -23.73 -24.58
N ASN A 152 34.67 -22.73 -24.53
CA ASN A 152 34.39 -21.32 -24.35
C ASN A 152 33.32 -20.78 -25.29
N SER A 153 32.37 -20.01 -24.77
CA SER A 153 31.73 -18.96 -25.56
C SER A 153 31.56 -17.71 -24.72
N LYS A 154 32.33 -16.69 -25.08
CA LYS A 154 32.23 -15.31 -24.61
C LYS A 154 30.86 -14.76 -24.96
N THR A 155 30.02 -14.51 -23.97
CA THR A 155 28.83 -13.69 -24.18
C THR A 155 29.13 -12.31 -23.63
N SER A 156 29.21 -11.37 -24.58
CA SER A 156 29.38 -9.93 -24.33
C SER A 156 28.23 -9.42 -23.46
N HIS A 157 28.52 -9.00 -22.24
CA HIS A 157 27.62 -8.19 -21.46
C HIS A 157 27.57 -6.78 -22.03
N THR A 158 26.52 -6.48 -22.78
CA THR A 158 26.15 -5.11 -23.06
C THR A 158 25.62 -4.50 -21.76
N THR A 159 26.48 -3.80 -21.06
CA THR A 159 26.08 -2.95 -19.92
C THR A 159 25.21 -1.83 -20.47
N ARG A 160 23.89 -1.95 -20.35
CA ARG A 160 23.01 -0.79 -20.46
C ARG A 160 23.27 0.06 -19.24
N LEU A 161 23.82 1.24 -19.44
CA LEU A 161 23.82 2.30 -18.44
C LEU A 161 22.35 2.63 -18.16
N ILE A 162 21.87 2.20 -17.00
CA ILE A 162 20.63 2.70 -16.41
C ILE A 162 21.03 4.07 -15.89
N GLU A 163 20.59 5.13 -16.55
CA GLU A 163 20.64 6.46 -15.98
C GLU A 163 19.78 6.42 -14.72
N ASP A 164 20.44 6.57 -13.61
CA ASP A 164 19.84 6.68 -12.27
C ASP A 164 19.17 8.05 -12.20
N THR A 165 17.93 8.12 -12.66
CA THR A 165 17.09 9.30 -12.52
C THR A 165 16.68 9.37 -11.05
N GLN A 166 17.43 10.12 -10.26
CA GLN A 166 17.01 10.50 -8.91
C GLN A 166 15.76 11.38 -9.03
N THR A 167 14.62 10.79 -8.70
CA THR A 167 13.37 11.52 -8.52
C THR A 167 13.36 12.12 -7.12
N TYR A 168 13.34 13.44 -7.04
CA TYR A 168 13.15 14.16 -5.78
C TYR A 168 11.67 14.51 -5.65
N GLU A 169 11.05 14.14 -4.53
CA GLU A 169 9.68 14.50 -4.21
C GLU A 169 9.68 15.49 -3.05
N THR A 170 8.89 16.53 -3.17
CA THR A 170 8.61 17.45 -2.08
C THR A 170 7.11 17.64 -1.92
N VAL A 171 6.64 17.70 -0.67
CA VAL A 171 5.23 17.94 -0.34
C VAL A 171 5.09 19.39 0.08
N VAL A 172 4.15 20.07 -0.57
CA VAL A 172 3.82 21.46 -0.26
C VAL A 172 2.44 21.50 0.39
N PHE A 173 2.39 22.00 1.63
CA PHE A 173 1.14 22.19 2.36
C PHE A 173 0.62 23.60 2.12
N PHE A 174 -0.65 23.72 1.75
CA PHE A 174 -1.33 25.00 1.71
C PHE A 174 -1.98 25.26 3.07
N GLU A 175 -1.93 26.51 3.54
CA GLU A 175 -2.76 26.92 4.67
C GLU A 175 -4.24 26.82 4.27
N PHE A 176 -5.07 26.48 5.24
CA PHE A 176 -6.52 26.39 5.05
C PHE A 176 -7.05 27.64 4.34
N ASP A 177 -7.83 27.44 3.27
CA ASP A 177 -8.44 28.48 2.44
C ASP A 177 -7.46 29.41 1.67
N LYS A 178 -6.18 28.95 1.47
CA LYS A 178 -5.21 29.70 0.66
C LYS A 178 -4.72 28.88 -0.51
N PHE A 179 -4.79 29.47 -1.70
CA PHE A 179 -4.31 28.88 -2.96
C PHE A 179 -2.95 29.43 -3.40
N THR A 180 -2.28 30.19 -2.54
CA THR A 180 -0.99 30.83 -2.82
C THR A 180 0.09 30.22 -1.96
N LEU A 181 1.21 29.89 -2.59
CA LEU A 181 2.41 29.43 -1.89
C LEU A 181 3.00 30.57 -1.04
N SER A 182 3.44 30.26 0.17
CA SER A 182 4.24 31.19 0.96
C SER A 182 5.61 31.39 0.32
N ALA A 183 6.31 32.49 0.65
CA ALA A 183 7.65 32.76 0.15
C ALA A 183 8.64 31.62 0.46
N ASP A 184 8.55 31.01 1.62
CA ASP A 184 9.39 29.88 2.01
C ASP A 184 9.11 28.61 1.20
N GLN A 185 7.86 28.36 0.83
CA GLN A 185 7.46 27.24 -0.02
C GLN A 185 7.94 27.42 -1.46
N VAL A 186 7.90 28.65 -1.97
CA VAL A 186 8.47 29.00 -3.29
C VAL A 186 9.98 28.73 -3.30
N ILE A 187 10.70 29.16 -2.27
CA ILE A 187 12.16 28.95 -2.12
C ILE A 187 12.47 27.44 -2.03
N GLN A 188 11.63 26.66 -1.39
CA GLN A 188 11.81 25.21 -1.35
C GLN A 188 11.61 24.56 -2.72
N LEU A 189 10.62 24.97 -3.48
CA LEU A 189 10.36 24.45 -4.83
C LEU A 189 11.46 24.87 -5.82
N GLU A 190 12.00 26.07 -5.72
CA GLU A 190 13.09 26.55 -6.58
C GLU A 190 14.40 25.72 -6.44
N LYS A 191 14.57 24.97 -5.34
CA LYS A 191 15.71 24.09 -5.16
C LYS A 191 15.63 22.78 -5.98
N PHE A 192 14.48 22.51 -6.57
CA PHE A 192 14.21 21.29 -7.34
C PHE A 192 14.11 21.55 -8.86
N ILE A 193 14.27 22.78 -9.29
CA ILE A 193 14.36 23.18 -10.69
C ILE A 193 15.82 23.39 -11.07
#